data_e9bc40752612b3874819d1b080062d5f
#
_entry.id   e9bc40752612b3874819d1b080062d5f
#
_cell.length_a   1.000
_cell.length_b   1.000
_cell.length_c   1.000
_cell.angle_alpha   90.00
_cell.angle_beta   90.00
_cell.angle_gamma   90.00
#
_symmetry.space_group_name_H-M   'P 1'
#
loop_
_entity.id
_entity.type
_entity.pdbx_description
1 polymer ?
#
loop_
_entity_poly.entity_id
_entity_poly.type
_entity_poly.pdbx_seq_one_letter_code
_entity_poly.pdbx_strand_id
1 'polypeptide(L)'
;MIAEPGTTIQGYDENKWAQSATLGYTELPIENSIALFKASRAASLEIIKRLSVEQLSNAGVHTESGAYDLRKWLKTYTNHPKDHTGQLLAD
;
A
#
# COMPACT_ATOMS: atom_id res chain seq x y z
N MET A 1 4.58 -5.25 -10.82
CA MET A 1 5.70 -4.45 -11.38
C MET A 1 7.04 -5.18 -11.31
N ILE A 2 7.38 -5.83 -10.22
CA ILE A 2 8.67 -6.56 -10.12
C ILE A 2 8.72 -7.70 -11.13
N ALA A 3 7.75 -8.60 -11.07
CA ALA A 3 7.69 -9.77 -11.93
C ALA A 3 7.14 -9.47 -13.32
N GLU A 4 6.31 -8.47 -13.45
CA GLU A 4 5.63 -8.08 -14.69
C GLU A 4 5.67 -6.56 -14.88
N PRO A 5 6.78 -6.03 -15.44
CA PRO A 5 6.83 -4.63 -15.81
C PRO A 5 5.72 -4.27 -16.81
N GLY A 6 5.11 -3.11 -16.67
CA GLY A 6 4.00 -2.69 -17.52
C GLY A 6 2.63 -3.10 -17.02
N THR A 7 2.54 -3.80 -15.90
CA THR A 7 1.26 -4.24 -15.33
C THR A 7 0.35 -3.06 -14.99
N THR A 8 -0.96 -3.28 -15.04
CA THR A 8 -1.95 -2.30 -14.60
C THR A 8 -2.16 -2.43 -13.09
N ILE A 9 -2.15 -1.28 -12.40
CA ILE A 9 -2.43 -1.19 -10.96
C ILE A 9 -3.80 -0.57 -10.81
N GLN A 10 -4.75 -1.36 -10.31
CA GLN A 10 -6.14 -0.94 -10.15
C GLN A 10 -6.33 -0.12 -8.89
N GLY A 11 -6.81 1.11 -9.05
CA GLY A 11 -7.29 1.92 -7.94
C GLY A 11 -8.67 1.47 -7.47
N TYR A 12 -9.09 1.95 -6.30
CA TYR A 12 -10.39 1.63 -5.72
C TYR A 12 -10.89 2.82 -4.89
N ASP A 13 -12.19 2.80 -4.59
CA ASP A 13 -12.84 3.84 -3.78
C ASP A 13 -12.74 3.45 -2.30
N GLU A 14 -11.78 4.03 -1.58
CA GLU A 14 -11.53 3.73 -0.18
C GLU A 14 -12.74 4.03 0.71
N ASN A 15 -13.51 5.07 0.39
CA ASN A 15 -14.70 5.44 1.17
C ASN A 15 -15.77 4.36 1.08
N LYS A 16 -15.98 3.81 -0.11
CA LYS A 16 -16.95 2.71 -0.29
C LYS A 16 -16.52 1.47 0.48
N TRP A 17 -15.24 1.16 0.49
CA TRP A 17 -14.71 0.04 1.27
C TRP A 17 -14.90 0.29 2.77
N ALA A 18 -14.54 1.47 3.26
CA ALA A 18 -14.65 1.83 4.67
C ALA A 18 -16.10 1.80 5.17
N GLN A 19 -17.05 2.11 4.30
CA GLN A 19 -18.49 2.16 4.63
C GLN A 19 -19.21 0.82 4.43
N SER A 20 -18.54 -0.18 3.85
CA SER A 20 -19.17 -1.48 3.61
C SER A 20 -19.50 -2.18 4.91
N ALA A 21 -20.79 -2.46 5.12
CA ALA A 21 -21.25 -3.17 6.31
C ALA A 21 -20.64 -4.57 6.42
N THR A 22 -20.50 -5.27 5.30
CA THR A 22 -19.93 -6.62 5.26
C THR A 22 -18.45 -6.63 5.64
N LEU A 23 -17.68 -5.63 5.21
CA LEU A 23 -16.27 -5.52 5.58
C LEU A 23 -16.06 -5.17 7.04
N GLY A 24 -17.02 -4.49 7.67
CA GLY A 24 -17.11 -4.33 9.12
C GLY A 24 -15.96 -3.58 9.78
N TYR A 25 -15.37 -2.59 9.11
CA TYR A 25 -14.21 -1.85 9.64
C TYR A 25 -14.47 -1.18 10.99
N THR A 26 -15.73 -0.83 11.30
CA THR A 26 -16.09 -0.20 12.58
C THR A 26 -16.60 -1.19 13.62
N GLU A 27 -16.79 -2.45 13.26
CA GLU A 27 -17.43 -3.45 14.12
C GLU A 27 -16.53 -4.63 14.45
N LEU A 28 -15.63 -5.02 13.54
CA LEU A 28 -14.75 -6.16 13.75
C LEU A 28 -13.58 -5.79 14.67
N PRO A 29 -13.07 -6.77 15.47
CA PRO A 29 -11.92 -6.52 16.34
C PRO A 29 -10.69 -6.11 15.54
N ILE A 30 -9.92 -5.15 16.06
CA ILE A 30 -8.74 -4.60 15.37
C ILE A 30 -7.51 -5.51 15.45
N GLU A 31 -7.49 -6.47 16.37
CA GLU A 31 -6.31 -7.28 16.65
C GLU A 31 -5.81 -8.04 15.41
N ASN A 32 -6.72 -8.63 14.64
CA ASN A 32 -6.36 -9.36 13.43
C ASN A 32 -5.84 -8.42 12.34
N SER A 33 -6.38 -7.22 12.25
CA SER A 33 -5.91 -6.19 11.30
C SER A 33 -4.50 -5.74 11.65
N ILE A 34 -4.20 -5.54 12.92
CA ILE A 34 -2.86 -5.19 13.39
C ILE A 34 -1.88 -6.33 13.09
N ALA A 35 -2.26 -7.57 13.35
CA ALA A 35 -1.43 -8.74 13.07
C ALA A 35 -1.13 -8.85 11.57
N LEU A 36 -2.14 -8.66 10.72
CA LEU A 36 -1.98 -8.66 9.26
C LEU A 36 -1.04 -7.54 8.81
N PHE A 37 -1.22 -6.34 9.33
CA PHE A 37 -0.37 -5.20 9.00
C PHE A 37 1.11 -5.49 9.32
N LYS A 38 1.39 -6.00 10.52
CA LYS A 38 2.75 -6.34 10.94
C LYS A 38 3.35 -7.43 10.07
N ALA A 39 2.61 -8.49 9.80
CA ALA A 39 3.07 -9.60 8.97
C ALA A 39 3.33 -9.16 7.52
N SER A 40 2.43 -8.36 6.95
CA SER A 40 2.58 -7.82 5.60
C SER A 40 3.82 -6.93 5.47
N ARG A 41 4.06 -6.07 6.45
CA ARG A 41 5.26 -5.22 6.48
C ARG A 41 6.54 -6.02 6.59
N ALA A 42 6.57 -7.04 7.44
CA ALA A 42 7.72 -7.92 7.58
C ALA A 42 8.02 -8.67 6.28
N ALA A 43 7.00 -9.24 5.65
CA ALA A 43 7.14 -9.93 4.36
C ALA A 43 7.60 -9.00 3.24
N SER A 44 7.03 -7.80 3.16
CA SER A 44 7.42 -6.81 2.16
C SER A 44 8.86 -6.34 2.33
N LEU A 45 9.34 -6.20 3.56
CA LEU A 45 10.71 -5.80 3.84
C LEU A 45 11.72 -6.80 3.27
N GLU A 46 11.44 -8.10 3.37
CA GLU A 46 12.31 -9.14 2.80
C GLU A 46 12.44 -9.01 1.28
N ILE A 47 11.35 -8.64 0.60
CA ILE A 47 11.36 -8.38 -0.84
C ILE A 47 12.13 -7.10 -1.16
N ILE A 48 11.86 -6.01 -0.42
CA ILE A 48 12.49 -4.71 -0.63
C ILE A 48 14.02 -4.81 -0.50
N LYS A 49 14.52 -5.58 0.48
CA LYS A 49 15.96 -5.79 0.67
C LYS A 49 16.63 -6.46 -0.53
N ARG A 50 15.88 -7.15 -1.37
CA ARG A 50 16.38 -7.87 -2.55
C ARG A 50 16.29 -7.06 -3.84
N LEU A 51 15.67 -5.88 -3.81
CA LEU A 51 15.53 -5.04 -5.00
C LEU A 51 16.89 -4.51 -5.46
N SER A 52 17.16 -4.61 -6.78
CA SER A 52 18.27 -3.91 -7.40
C SER A 52 17.89 -2.45 -7.70
N VAL A 53 18.91 -1.61 -7.94
CA VAL A 53 18.69 -0.21 -8.32
C VAL A 53 17.89 -0.13 -9.63
N GLU A 54 18.18 -1.02 -10.58
CA GLU A 54 17.47 -1.09 -11.88
C GLU A 54 16.00 -1.41 -11.68
N GLN A 55 15.66 -2.30 -10.78
CA GLN A 55 14.26 -2.68 -10.51
C GLN A 55 13.43 -1.53 -9.95
N LEU A 56 14.04 -0.52 -9.33
CA LEU A 56 13.32 0.66 -8.84
C LEU A 56 12.68 1.46 -9.99
N SER A 57 13.17 1.30 -11.21
CA SER A 57 12.60 1.94 -12.40
C SER A 57 11.53 1.07 -13.09
N ASN A 58 11.30 -0.15 -12.62
CA ASN A 58 10.22 -0.98 -13.15
C ASN A 58 8.89 -0.26 -12.92
N ALA A 59 8.11 -0.15 -13.99
CA ALA A 59 6.90 0.66 -14.01
C ALA A 59 5.66 -0.14 -14.38
N GLY A 60 4.52 0.40 -14.04
CA GLY A 60 3.20 -0.02 -14.46
C GLY A 60 2.35 1.20 -14.68
N VAL A 61 1.06 1.00 -14.91
CA VAL A 61 0.08 2.09 -15.10
C VAL A 61 -0.97 1.98 -14.02
N HIS A 62 -1.05 2.99 -13.17
CA HIS A 62 -2.12 3.10 -12.16
C HIS A 62 -3.36 3.70 -12.81
N THR A 63 -4.53 3.11 -12.57
CA THR A 63 -5.78 3.54 -13.21
C THR A 63 -6.19 4.97 -12.85
N GLU A 64 -5.73 5.50 -11.72
CA GLU A 64 -6.03 6.87 -11.27
C GLU A 64 -4.84 7.80 -11.45
N SER A 65 -3.62 7.32 -11.17
CA SER A 65 -2.41 8.15 -11.13
C SER A 65 -1.57 8.10 -12.42
N GLY A 66 -1.87 7.19 -13.36
CA GLY A 66 -1.11 7.02 -14.58
C GLY A 66 0.22 6.30 -14.37
N ALA A 67 1.30 6.83 -14.94
CA ALA A 67 2.63 6.21 -14.83
C ALA A 67 3.07 6.04 -13.38
N TYR A 68 3.50 4.84 -13.03
CA TYR A 68 3.78 4.46 -11.64
C TYR A 68 4.94 3.47 -11.63
N ASP A 69 6.05 3.82 -10.98
CA ASP A 69 7.21 2.94 -10.86
C ASP A 69 7.41 2.45 -9.41
N LEU A 70 8.33 1.51 -9.23
CA LEU A 70 8.62 0.97 -7.90
C LEU A 70 9.20 2.03 -6.95
N ARG A 71 9.93 3.00 -7.46
CA ARG A 71 10.45 4.11 -6.65
C ARG A 71 9.31 4.94 -6.07
N LYS A 72 8.31 5.27 -6.89
CA LYS A 72 7.11 6.00 -6.45
C LYS A 72 6.31 5.16 -5.45
N TRP A 73 6.14 3.87 -5.73
CA TRP A 73 5.46 2.96 -4.81
C TRP A 73 6.15 2.93 -3.44
N LEU A 74 7.46 2.79 -3.42
CA LEU A 74 8.23 2.71 -2.17
C LEU A 74 8.09 3.99 -1.35
N LYS A 75 8.13 5.15 -2.00
CA LYS A 75 7.92 6.45 -1.35
C LYS A 75 6.53 6.53 -0.72
N THR A 76 5.50 6.17 -1.46
CA THR A 76 4.10 6.16 -0.98
C THR A 76 3.95 5.17 0.16
N TYR A 77 4.48 3.96 0.02
CA TYR A 77 4.44 2.90 1.03
C TYR A 77 5.10 3.33 2.34
N THR A 78 6.18 4.09 2.26
CA THR A 78 6.91 4.61 3.43
C THR A 78 6.16 5.75 4.10
N ASN A 79 5.60 6.68 3.34
CA ASN A 79 5.01 7.92 3.86
C ASN A 79 3.56 7.76 4.29
N HIS A 80 2.81 6.86 3.68
CA HIS A 80 1.37 6.71 3.91
C HIS A 80 1.00 6.48 5.40
N PRO A 81 1.63 5.53 6.11
CA PRO A 81 1.35 5.37 7.55
C PRO A 81 1.76 6.57 8.39
N LYS A 82 2.82 7.29 8.00
CA LYS A 82 3.26 8.50 8.70
C LYS A 82 2.23 9.61 8.56
N ASP A 83 1.66 9.78 7.37
CA ASP A 83 0.63 10.78 7.11
C ASP A 83 -0.62 10.53 7.95
N HIS A 84 -1.09 9.28 8.02
CA HIS A 84 -2.22 8.91 8.86
C HIS A 84 -1.94 9.06 10.35
N THR A 85 -0.73 8.71 10.78
CA THR A 85 -0.30 8.95 12.17
C THR A 85 -0.36 10.43 12.50
N GLY A 86 0.11 11.29 11.59
CA GLY A 86 0.01 12.75 11.75
C GLY A 86 -1.42 13.22 11.89
N GLN A 87 -2.35 12.68 11.11
CA GLN A 87 -3.78 13.00 11.21
C GLN A 87 -4.36 12.62 12.57
N LEU A 88 -3.99 11.45 13.11
CA LEU A 88 -4.44 11.01 14.43
C LEU A 88 -3.92 11.88 15.56
N LEU A 89 -2.73 12.45 15.42
CA LEU A 89 -2.08 13.28 16.42
C LEU A 89 -2.39 14.78 16.28
N ALA A 90 -3.06 15.18 15.21
CA ALA A 90 -3.29 16.59 14.88
C ALA A 90 -4.40 17.25 15.70
N ASP A 91 -5.17 16.51 16.46
CA ASP A 91 -6.27 17.06 17.30
C ASP A 91 -5.78 17.73 18.59
#